data_16f78e8810b5ea0bd698be2c2c6b1c89
#
_entry.id   16f78e8810b5ea0bd698be2c2c6b1c89
#
_cell.length_a   1.000
_cell.length_b   1.000
_cell.length_c   1.000
_cell.angle_alpha   90.00
_cell.angle_beta   90.00
_cell.angle_gamma   90.00
#
_symmetry.space_group_name_H-M   'P 1'
#
loop_
_entity.id
_entity.type
_entity.pdbx_description
1 polymer ?
#
loop_
_entity_poly.entity_id
_entity_poly.type
_entity_poly.pdbx_seq_one_letter_code
_entity_poly.pdbx_strand_id
1 'polypeptide(L)'
;LGAAWRLYVKDGVMNDGRVIARKITSFKDSGAYLRFSSYGAMKQSAHLPGPYTVPNVWADIKVVFTNRTPSSAMRGYAIMPASFAIEMQMNKIAKLIGMDPWRLRLLNAYRHGDERAHRRPVKDAALVETIQAAARISNNDLADDCKAMTSWDREAG
;
A
#
# COMPACT_ATOMS: atom_id res chain seq x y z
N LEU A 1 7.57 20.95 9.47
CA LEU A 1 6.24 20.78 8.89
C LEU A 1 6.25 19.62 7.90
N GLY A 2 5.24 18.75 7.97
CA GLY A 2 5.02 17.69 6.97
C GLY A 2 4.61 18.29 5.62
N ALA A 3 5.04 17.64 4.54
CA ALA A 3 4.62 18.05 3.20
C ALA A 3 3.14 17.77 2.98
N ALA A 4 2.45 18.62 2.22
CA ALA A 4 1.16 18.28 1.66
C ALA A 4 1.35 17.32 0.48
N TRP A 5 0.44 16.35 0.38
CA TRP A 5 0.47 15.33 -0.66
C TRP A 5 -0.90 15.22 -1.32
N ARG A 6 -0.89 15.02 -2.64
CA ARG A 6 -2.09 14.65 -3.40
C ARG A 6 -1.78 13.38 -4.18
N LEU A 7 -2.52 12.32 -3.88
CA LEU A 7 -2.37 11.02 -4.52
C LEU A 7 -3.63 10.66 -5.29
N TYR A 8 -3.44 10.22 -6.52
CA TYR A 8 -4.48 9.63 -7.36
C TYR A 8 -4.12 8.15 -7.52
N VAL A 9 -5.00 7.27 -7.07
CA VAL A 9 -4.80 5.82 -7.13
C VAL A 9 -5.88 5.21 -8.01
N LYS A 10 -5.46 4.36 -8.95
CA LYS A 10 -6.35 3.59 -9.82
C LYS A 10 -5.87 2.15 -9.82
N ASP A 11 -6.75 1.23 -9.52
CA ASP A 11 -6.47 -0.20 -9.47
C ASP A 11 -7.26 -0.98 -10.52
N GLY A 12 -6.63 -1.99 -11.09
CA GLY A 12 -7.27 -3.08 -11.82
C GLY A 12 -7.48 -4.23 -10.84
N VAL A 13 -8.73 -4.65 -10.68
CA VAL A 13 -9.13 -5.68 -9.72
C VAL A 13 -9.92 -6.75 -10.45
N MET A 14 -9.60 -8.00 -10.18
CA MET A 14 -10.37 -9.14 -10.66
C MET A 14 -11.66 -9.30 -9.86
N ASN A 15 -12.63 -10.04 -10.41
CA ASN A 15 -13.91 -10.30 -9.73
C ASN A 15 -13.74 -11.07 -8.40
N ASP A 16 -12.66 -11.80 -8.25
CA ASP A 16 -12.31 -12.52 -7.03
C ASP A 16 -11.62 -11.64 -5.97
N GLY A 17 -11.35 -10.37 -6.28
CA GLY A 17 -10.72 -9.41 -5.38
C GLY A 17 -9.19 -9.27 -5.53
N ARG A 18 -8.53 -10.04 -6.38
CA ARG A 18 -7.08 -9.89 -6.62
C ARG A 18 -6.79 -8.57 -7.33
N VAL A 19 -5.86 -7.79 -6.78
CA VAL A 19 -5.38 -6.55 -7.38
C VAL A 19 -4.23 -6.87 -8.34
N ILE A 20 -4.50 -6.76 -9.64
CA ILE A 20 -3.54 -7.14 -10.69
C ILE A 20 -2.73 -5.98 -11.26
N ALA A 21 -3.20 -4.76 -11.06
CA ALA A 21 -2.52 -3.56 -11.52
C ALA A 21 -2.80 -2.37 -10.60
N ARG A 22 -1.81 -1.50 -10.40
CA ARG A 22 -1.94 -0.26 -9.64
C ARG A 22 -1.24 0.89 -10.33
N LYS A 23 -1.98 1.94 -10.65
CA LYS A 23 -1.43 3.19 -11.17
C LYS A 23 -1.57 4.28 -10.13
N ILE A 24 -0.45 4.95 -9.81
CA ILE A 24 -0.42 6.02 -8.83
C ILE A 24 0.24 7.25 -9.43
N THR A 25 -0.45 8.40 -9.32
CA THR A 25 0.15 9.71 -9.58
C THR A 25 0.17 10.48 -8.26
N SER A 26 1.34 10.92 -7.85
CA SER A 26 1.56 11.60 -6.57
C SER A 26 2.20 12.97 -6.79
N PHE A 27 1.64 14.00 -6.17
CA PHE A 27 2.22 15.33 -6.09
C PHE A 27 2.62 15.63 -4.67
N LYS A 28 3.88 16.00 -4.49
CA LYS A 28 4.43 16.44 -3.21
C LYS A 28 4.71 17.93 -3.26
N ASP A 29 4.14 18.68 -2.32
CA ASP A 29 4.47 20.08 -2.11
C ASP A 29 5.81 20.19 -1.37
N SER A 30 6.82 20.76 -2.03
CA SER A 30 8.14 21.01 -1.44
C SER A 30 8.19 22.32 -0.67
N GLY A 31 7.27 23.25 -0.93
CA GLY A 31 7.41 24.65 -0.56
C GLY A 31 8.43 25.36 -1.44
N ALA A 32 8.98 26.47 -0.96
CA ALA A 32 9.87 27.32 -1.74
C ALA A 32 11.25 26.71 -2.03
N TYR A 33 11.70 25.74 -1.24
CA TYR A 33 13.02 25.13 -1.37
C TYR A 33 12.93 23.59 -1.30
N LEU A 34 13.76 22.91 -2.10
CA LEU A 34 13.72 21.46 -2.24
C LEU A 34 14.05 20.70 -0.95
N ARG A 35 15.08 21.12 -0.21
CA ARG A 35 15.60 20.41 0.97
C ARG A 35 15.70 18.89 0.71
N PHE A 36 15.17 18.04 1.61
CA PHE A 36 15.12 16.59 1.45
C PHE A 36 13.85 16.09 0.73
N SER A 37 13.09 16.96 0.06
CA SER A 37 11.82 16.58 -0.54
C SER A 37 11.93 15.52 -1.63
N SER A 38 12.97 15.58 -2.47
CA SER A 38 13.23 14.57 -3.51
C SER A 38 13.47 13.19 -2.91
N TYR A 39 14.24 13.11 -1.82
CA TYR A 39 14.49 11.84 -1.13
C TYR A 39 13.22 11.24 -0.54
N GLY A 40 12.29 12.08 -0.04
CA GLY A 40 10.97 11.62 0.40
C GLY A 40 10.14 11.02 -0.74
N ALA A 41 10.22 11.60 -1.94
CA ALA A 41 9.55 11.06 -3.12
C ALA A 41 10.13 9.67 -3.51
N MET A 42 11.45 9.51 -3.49
CA MET A 42 12.10 8.21 -3.72
C MET A 42 11.68 7.16 -2.67
N LYS A 43 11.65 7.54 -1.40
CA LYS A 43 11.15 6.64 -0.34
C LYS A 43 9.70 6.25 -0.56
N GLN A 44 8.86 7.19 -0.96
CA GLN A 44 7.45 6.91 -1.25
C GLN A 44 7.31 5.88 -2.36
N SER A 45 8.07 5.99 -3.46
CA SER A 45 7.95 5.09 -4.62
C SER A 45 8.09 3.62 -4.24
N ALA A 46 8.99 3.31 -3.31
CA ALA A 46 9.20 1.95 -2.84
C ALA A 46 8.03 1.39 -1.99
N HIS A 47 7.15 2.25 -1.48
CA HIS A 47 6.07 1.87 -0.58
C HIS A 47 4.67 2.05 -1.19
N LEU A 48 4.57 2.64 -2.38
CA LEU A 48 3.28 2.92 -3.04
C LEU A 48 2.41 1.68 -3.32
N PRO A 49 2.95 0.50 -3.59
CA PRO A 49 2.11 -0.69 -3.74
C PRO A 49 1.43 -1.12 -2.43
N GLY A 50 1.90 -0.61 -1.28
CA GLY A 50 1.53 -1.14 0.03
C GLY A 50 2.15 -2.52 0.28
N PRO A 51 1.71 -3.23 1.33
CA PRO A 51 2.20 -4.56 1.67
C PRO A 51 1.45 -5.66 0.87
N TYR A 52 1.13 -5.39 -0.39
CA TYR A 52 0.30 -6.24 -1.23
C TYR A 52 1.04 -6.71 -2.47
N THR A 53 0.76 -7.93 -2.90
CA THR A 53 1.24 -8.51 -4.14
C THR A 53 0.46 -7.92 -5.30
N VAL A 54 1.03 -6.91 -5.96
CA VAL A 54 0.47 -6.28 -7.15
C VAL A 54 1.45 -6.46 -8.31
N PRO A 55 1.15 -7.32 -9.28
CA PRO A 55 2.10 -7.66 -10.35
C PRO A 55 2.52 -6.48 -11.23
N ASN A 56 1.60 -5.56 -11.48
CA ASN A 56 1.80 -4.44 -12.39
C ASN A 56 1.64 -3.12 -11.66
N VAL A 57 2.73 -2.42 -11.43
CA VAL A 57 2.72 -1.11 -10.74
C VAL A 57 3.33 -0.04 -11.62
N TRP A 58 2.59 1.05 -11.79
CA TRP A 58 3.08 2.27 -12.41
C TRP A 58 2.97 3.42 -11.41
N ALA A 59 4.06 4.14 -11.19
CA ALA A 59 4.10 5.27 -10.27
C ALA A 59 4.75 6.49 -10.93
N ASP A 60 4.05 7.63 -10.91
CA ASP A 60 4.55 8.93 -11.31
C ASP A 60 4.51 9.87 -10.11
N ILE A 61 5.68 10.28 -9.62
CA ILE A 61 5.81 11.10 -8.42
C ILE A 61 6.46 12.42 -8.80
N LYS A 62 5.73 13.50 -8.58
CA LYS A 62 6.16 14.86 -8.87
C LYS A 62 6.37 15.65 -7.58
N VAL A 63 7.56 16.21 -7.44
CA VAL A 63 7.87 17.17 -6.38
C VAL A 63 7.71 18.55 -6.97
N VAL A 64 6.82 19.35 -6.40
CA VAL A 64 6.48 20.68 -6.93
C VAL A 64 6.93 21.77 -5.96
N PHE A 65 7.46 22.86 -6.51
CA PHE A 65 7.74 24.05 -5.74
C PHE A 65 6.49 24.90 -5.60
N THR A 66 6.32 25.51 -4.45
CA THR A 66 5.22 26.41 -4.14
C THR A 66 5.70 27.58 -3.30
N ASN A 67 4.91 28.64 -3.18
CA ASN A 67 5.21 29.79 -2.33
C ASN A 67 4.90 29.54 -0.83
N ARG A 68 5.01 28.29 -0.40
CA ARG A 68 4.76 27.89 1.00
C ARG A 68 6.06 27.71 1.75
N THR A 69 5.96 27.64 3.07
CA THR A 69 7.09 27.28 3.92
C THR A 69 7.68 25.93 3.46
N PRO A 70 9.01 25.83 3.31
CA PRO A 70 9.65 24.60 2.86
C PRO A 70 9.30 23.40 3.74
N SER A 71 8.86 22.35 3.11
CA SER A 71 8.60 21.06 3.76
C SER A 71 9.86 20.20 3.73
N SER A 72 10.02 19.34 4.72
CA SER A 72 11.17 18.45 4.79
C SER A 72 10.76 17.07 5.33
N ALA A 73 11.76 16.29 5.75
CA ALA A 73 11.55 15.00 6.37
C ALA A 73 10.76 15.13 7.68
N MET A 74 9.70 14.35 7.78
CA MET A 74 9.00 14.06 9.01
C MET A 74 9.12 12.55 9.26
N ARG A 75 9.08 12.11 10.51
CA ARG A 75 9.18 10.69 10.86
C ARG A 75 8.20 9.86 10.04
N GLY A 76 8.67 8.75 9.43
CA GLY A 76 7.93 7.96 8.45
C GLY A 76 8.16 8.38 6.99
N TYR A 77 8.72 9.56 6.76
CA TYR A 77 9.29 10.11 5.53
C TYR A 77 8.54 9.72 4.24
N ALA A 78 7.32 10.27 4.07
CA ALA A 78 6.40 10.06 2.95
C ALA A 78 5.70 8.68 2.92
N ILE A 79 5.98 7.78 3.84
CA ILE A 79 5.29 6.49 3.93
C ILE A 79 3.85 6.67 4.44
N MET A 80 3.63 7.54 5.43
CA MET A 80 2.30 7.75 6.02
C MET A 80 1.22 8.14 5.00
N PRO A 81 1.41 9.18 4.14
CA PRO A 81 0.41 9.51 3.14
C PRO A 81 0.21 8.40 2.10
N ALA A 82 1.27 7.65 1.77
CA ALA A 82 1.16 6.49 0.90
C ALA A 82 0.30 5.40 1.53
N SER A 83 0.60 4.99 2.75
CA SER A 83 -0.14 3.96 3.49
C SER A 83 -1.61 4.36 3.66
N PHE A 84 -1.88 5.61 4.06
CA PHE A 84 -3.25 6.12 4.18
C PHE A 84 -4.02 5.99 2.85
N ALA A 85 -3.42 6.46 1.74
CA ALA A 85 -4.07 6.41 0.44
C ALA A 85 -4.35 4.97 -0.03
N ILE A 86 -3.39 4.07 0.17
CA ILE A 86 -3.51 2.66 -0.22
C ILE A 86 -4.58 1.95 0.61
N GLU A 87 -4.57 2.14 1.93
CA GLU A 87 -5.54 1.48 2.81
C GLU A 87 -6.97 2.00 2.60
N MET A 88 -7.13 3.30 2.35
CA MET A 88 -8.42 3.86 1.94
C MET A 88 -8.88 3.32 0.59
N GLN A 89 -7.95 3.09 -0.35
CA GLN A 89 -8.26 2.49 -1.64
C GLN A 89 -8.70 1.02 -1.48
N MET A 90 -8.03 0.24 -0.64
CA MET A 90 -8.44 -1.14 -0.33
C MET A 90 -9.85 -1.18 0.27
N ASN A 91 -10.20 -0.26 1.17
CA ASN A 91 -11.56 -0.16 1.70
C ASN A 91 -12.60 0.16 0.61
N LYS A 92 -12.26 1.07 -0.32
CA LYS A 92 -13.14 1.39 -1.46
C LYS A 92 -13.34 0.18 -2.37
N ILE A 93 -12.30 -0.56 -2.68
CA ILE A 93 -12.36 -1.78 -3.50
C ILE A 93 -13.27 -2.79 -2.81
N ALA A 94 -13.04 -3.10 -1.53
CA ALA A 94 -13.83 -4.04 -0.76
C ALA A 94 -15.33 -3.69 -0.82
N LYS A 95 -15.66 -2.42 -0.61
CA LYS A 95 -17.05 -1.93 -0.71
C LYS A 95 -17.64 -2.08 -2.10
N LEU A 96 -16.86 -1.79 -3.15
CA LEU A 96 -17.34 -1.85 -4.55
C LEU A 96 -17.63 -3.27 -5.01
N ILE A 97 -16.83 -4.25 -4.59
CA ILE A 97 -17.01 -5.66 -4.98
C ILE A 97 -17.83 -6.46 -3.96
N GLY A 98 -18.28 -5.83 -2.87
CA GLY A 98 -19.06 -6.50 -1.82
C GLY A 98 -18.26 -7.53 -1.00
N MET A 99 -16.94 -7.34 -0.89
CA MET A 99 -16.06 -8.24 -0.15
C MET A 99 -15.73 -7.66 1.22
N ASP A 100 -15.54 -8.55 2.20
CA ASP A 100 -15.04 -8.14 3.53
C ASP A 100 -13.64 -7.50 3.42
N PRO A 101 -13.39 -6.34 4.08
CA PRO A 101 -12.10 -5.64 3.98
C PRO A 101 -10.90 -6.43 4.52
N TRP A 102 -11.10 -7.31 5.51
CA TRP A 102 -10.05 -8.17 6.03
C TRP A 102 -9.70 -9.27 5.01
N ARG A 103 -10.74 -9.89 4.43
CA ARG A 103 -10.57 -10.90 3.38
C ARG A 103 -9.82 -10.33 2.18
N LEU A 104 -10.18 -9.12 1.71
CA LEU A 104 -9.49 -8.47 0.61
C LEU A 104 -7.99 -8.27 0.89
N ARG A 105 -7.66 -7.86 2.13
CA ARG A 105 -6.26 -7.68 2.54
C ARG A 105 -5.51 -9.00 2.62
N LEU A 106 -6.10 -10.01 3.23
CA LEU A 106 -5.51 -11.35 3.35
C LEU A 106 -5.25 -11.98 1.96
N LEU A 107 -6.21 -11.83 1.03
CA LEU A 107 -6.07 -12.32 -0.34
C LEU A 107 -4.86 -11.71 -1.06
N ASN A 108 -4.64 -10.41 -0.88
CA ASN A 108 -3.59 -9.66 -1.58
C ASN A 108 -2.30 -9.50 -0.77
N ALA A 109 -2.26 -9.94 0.48
CA ALA A 109 -1.11 -9.77 1.36
C ALA A 109 0.15 -10.44 0.79
N TYR A 110 1.30 -9.81 0.99
CA TYR A 110 2.59 -10.43 0.68
C TYR A 110 2.76 -11.76 1.42
N ARG A 111 3.23 -12.75 0.68
CA ARG A 111 3.65 -14.05 1.20
C ARG A 111 5.13 -14.27 0.98
N HIS A 112 5.69 -15.24 1.67
CA HIS A 112 7.09 -15.64 1.45
C HIS A 112 7.31 -16.01 -0.01
N GLY A 113 8.37 -15.48 -0.60
CA GLY A 113 8.72 -15.72 -2.00
C GLY A 113 8.00 -14.83 -3.02
N ASP A 114 7.00 -14.04 -2.62
CA ASP A 114 6.38 -13.07 -3.52
C ASP A 114 7.38 -12.04 -4.02
N GLU A 115 7.14 -11.51 -5.20
CA GLU A 115 7.95 -10.44 -5.76
C GLU A 115 7.31 -9.08 -5.46
N ARG A 116 8.10 -8.18 -4.86
CA ARG A 116 7.68 -6.78 -4.66
C ARG A 116 7.73 -6.02 -5.99
N ALA A 117 6.99 -4.93 -6.10
CA ALA A 117 6.98 -4.08 -7.30
C ALA A 117 8.37 -3.61 -7.76
N HIS A 118 9.33 -3.50 -6.87
CA HIS A 118 10.74 -3.19 -7.18
C HIS A 118 11.63 -4.43 -7.40
N ARG A 119 11.03 -5.56 -7.74
CA ARG A 119 11.67 -6.84 -8.13
C ARG A 119 12.52 -7.52 -7.05
N ARG A 120 12.32 -7.17 -5.80
CA ARG A 120 12.97 -7.88 -4.69
C ARG A 120 12.01 -8.90 -4.07
N PRO A 121 12.48 -10.11 -3.76
CA PRO A 121 11.64 -11.11 -3.14
C PRO A 121 11.27 -10.71 -1.70
N VAL A 122 10.10 -11.12 -1.29
CA VAL A 122 9.66 -11.06 0.12
C VAL A 122 10.27 -12.24 0.84
N LYS A 123 10.99 -11.96 1.92
CA LYS A 123 11.58 -12.99 2.79
C LYS A 123 10.90 -12.91 4.16
N ASP A 124 10.76 -14.07 4.79
CA ASP A 124 10.27 -14.19 6.18
C ASP A 124 8.96 -13.40 6.40
N ALA A 125 7.99 -13.55 5.49
CA ALA A 125 6.71 -12.88 5.58
C ALA A 125 5.90 -13.40 6.78
N ALA A 126 5.30 -12.50 7.53
CA ALA A 126 4.36 -12.77 8.61
C ALA A 126 3.14 -11.82 8.55
N LEU A 127 2.84 -11.32 7.36
CA LEU A 127 1.80 -10.30 7.19
C LEU A 127 0.40 -10.89 7.38
N VAL A 128 0.17 -12.09 6.86
CA VAL A 128 -1.12 -12.79 6.99
C VAL A 128 -1.44 -13.01 8.47
N GLU A 129 -0.50 -13.58 9.22
CA GLU A 129 -0.63 -13.84 10.65
C GLU A 129 -0.81 -12.55 11.45
N THR A 130 -0.14 -11.47 11.04
CA THR A 130 -0.29 -10.15 11.67
C THR A 130 -1.70 -9.58 11.46
N ILE A 131 -2.25 -9.71 10.24
CA ILE A 131 -3.62 -9.27 9.94
C ILE A 131 -4.64 -10.09 10.73
N GLN A 132 -4.47 -11.42 10.81
CA GLN A 132 -5.33 -12.31 11.58
C GLN A 132 -5.28 -11.97 13.09
N ALA A 133 -4.09 -11.72 13.62
CA ALA A 133 -3.93 -11.31 15.01
C ALA A 133 -4.61 -9.96 15.29
N ALA A 134 -4.48 -8.98 14.38
CA ALA A 134 -5.15 -7.69 14.50
C ALA A 134 -6.68 -7.82 14.46
N ALA A 135 -7.22 -8.66 13.58
CA ALA A 135 -8.65 -8.93 13.51
C ALA A 135 -9.16 -9.53 14.83
N ARG A 136 -8.45 -10.54 15.37
CA ARG A 136 -8.79 -11.17 16.64
C ARG A 136 -8.77 -10.18 17.81
N ILE A 137 -7.74 -9.33 17.92
CA ILE A 137 -7.62 -8.33 19.00
C ILE A 137 -8.73 -7.28 18.92
N SER A 138 -9.16 -6.94 17.70
CA SER A 138 -10.23 -5.97 17.47
C SER A 138 -11.64 -6.60 17.46
N ASN A 139 -11.78 -7.85 17.91
CA ASN A 139 -13.03 -8.61 17.95
C ASN A 139 -13.75 -8.71 16.60
N ASN A 140 -12.99 -8.81 15.51
CA ASN A 140 -13.52 -9.11 14.20
C ASN A 140 -13.40 -10.62 13.96
N ASP A 141 -14.52 -11.28 13.73
CA ASP A 141 -14.52 -12.70 13.39
C ASP A 141 -14.25 -12.87 11.89
N LEU A 142 -13.14 -13.53 11.58
CA LEU A 142 -12.76 -13.85 10.21
C LEU A 142 -13.45 -15.13 9.76
N ALA A 143 -13.81 -15.21 8.47
CA ALA A 143 -14.27 -16.44 7.86
C ALA A 143 -13.21 -17.56 7.98
N ASP A 144 -13.63 -18.81 7.99
CA ASP A 144 -12.71 -19.94 8.26
C ASP A 144 -11.64 -20.10 7.19
N ASP A 145 -11.94 -19.81 5.93
CA ASP A 145 -10.96 -19.75 4.84
C ASP A 145 -9.88 -18.67 5.08
N CYS A 146 -10.27 -17.53 5.63
CA CYS A 146 -9.34 -16.48 6.02
C CYS A 146 -8.46 -16.85 7.22
N LYS A 147 -9.00 -17.62 8.17
CA LYS A 147 -8.24 -18.15 9.33
C LYS A 147 -7.23 -19.20 8.91
N ALA A 148 -7.53 -19.97 7.85
CA ALA A 148 -6.64 -21.01 7.33
C ALA A 148 -5.49 -20.47 6.48
N MET A 149 -5.52 -19.24 6.00
CA MET A 149 -4.44 -18.65 5.20
C MET A 149 -3.16 -18.50 6.02
N THR A 150 -2.01 -18.68 5.35
CA THR A 150 -0.68 -18.43 5.94
C THR A 150 0.18 -17.56 5.04
N SER A 151 1.23 -16.96 5.62
CA SER A 151 2.24 -16.23 4.83
C SER A 151 3.16 -17.14 4.02
N TRP A 152 3.05 -18.47 4.17
CA TRP A 152 3.89 -19.46 3.51
C TRP A 152 3.19 -20.21 2.39
N ASP A 153 1.85 -20.22 2.40
CA ASP A 153 1.07 -20.89 1.37
C ASP A 153 0.80 -19.94 0.21
N ARG A 154 1.23 -20.34 -0.98
CA ARG A 154 0.66 -19.81 -2.22
C ARG A 154 -0.48 -20.73 -2.63
N GLU A 155 -1.69 -20.23 -2.71
CA GLU A 155 -2.67 -20.88 -3.58
C GLU A 155 -2.05 -20.88 -4.99
N ALA A 156 -1.84 -22.08 -5.53
CA ALA A 156 -1.45 -22.25 -6.92
C ALA A 156 -2.57 -21.64 -7.77
N GLY A 157 -2.31 -20.45 -8.31
CA GLY A 157 -3.22 -19.78 -9.24
C GLY A 157 -2.91 -20.17 -10.66
#